data_827e73ea20332d0e03a0d1d87ced4c14
#
_entry.id   827e73ea20332d0e03a0d1d87ced4c14
#
_cell.length_a   1.000
_cell.length_b   1.000
_cell.length_c   1.000
_cell.angle_alpha   90.00
_cell.angle_beta   90.00
_cell.angle_gamma   90.00
#
_symmetry.space_group_name_H-M   'P 1'
#
loop_
_entity.id
_entity.type
_entity.pdbx_description
1 polymer ?
#
loop_
_entity_poly.entity_id
_entity_poly.type
_entity_poly.pdbx_seq_one_letter_code
_entity_poly.pdbx_strand_id
1 'polypeptide(L)'
;LVDENFQLPRVEKLASDLSFSSGDQVIARDLLEDESIPEGFQLVPIRQLLQVWNTQQFEQASRAIQLLEWRRNHKFCSHCGHKTEVHATQYAMVCPACGYHQYPRVNPCVITVITRGEDEVLLARNARNKLPIYGLIAGFVEVGETLEEAVRRETFEEVGVQLKNIQYLASQPWPFPSNLMIAFKAEYAGGEIQLQEEEIHDAQFFKFDQLPDIPFKDNIAHAMIMH
;
A
#
# COMPACT_ATOMS: atom_id res chain seq x y z
N LEU A 1 1.55 -16.28 10.12
CA LEU A 1 1.56 -17.75 10.11
C LEU A 1 0.38 -18.27 9.32
N VAL A 2 0.59 -19.30 8.52
CA VAL A 2 -0.45 -20.06 7.79
C VAL A 2 -0.09 -21.54 7.78
N ASP A 3 -1.10 -22.41 7.67
CA ASP A 3 -0.91 -23.84 7.43
C ASP A 3 -0.62 -24.15 5.95
N GLU A 4 -0.54 -25.42 5.58
CA GLU A 4 -0.30 -25.88 4.20
C GLU A 4 -1.41 -25.45 3.21
N ASN A 5 -2.62 -25.15 3.71
CA ASN A 5 -3.76 -24.67 2.94
C ASN A 5 -3.95 -23.15 3.02
N PHE A 6 -2.93 -22.43 3.50
CA PHE A 6 -2.93 -20.99 3.72
C PHE A 6 -4.01 -20.48 4.70
N GLN A 7 -4.45 -21.32 5.65
CA GLN A 7 -5.40 -20.92 6.69
C GLN A 7 -4.68 -20.35 7.91
N LEU A 8 -5.32 -19.37 8.56
CA LEU A 8 -4.81 -18.74 9.79
C LEU A 8 -5.01 -19.67 11.00
N PRO A 9 -4.07 -19.67 11.96
CA PRO A 9 -4.23 -20.42 13.21
C PRO A 9 -5.39 -19.83 14.04
N ARG A 10 -6.09 -20.71 14.76
CA ARG A 10 -7.00 -20.29 15.83
C ARG A 10 -6.18 -20.17 17.11
N VAL A 11 -6.18 -18.99 17.71
CA VAL A 11 -5.41 -18.71 18.94
C VAL A 11 -6.29 -18.07 19.99
N GLU A 12 -5.99 -18.32 21.28
CA GLU A 12 -6.59 -17.60 22.38
C GLU A 12 -6.00 -16.20 22.49
N LYS A 13 -6.87 -15.22 22.79
CA LYS A 13 -6.45 -13.83 22.95
C LYS A 13 -5.74 -13.62 24.28
N LEU A 14 -4.55 -13.02 24.23
CA LEU A 14 -3.82 -12.51 25.37
C LEU A 14 -4.08 -11.01 25.57
N ALA A 15 -3.81 -10.49 26.79
CA ALA A 15 -4.01 -9.07 27.09
C ALA A 15 -3.15 -8.13 26.23
N SER A 16 -1.97 -8.61 25.78
CA SER A 16 -1.04 -7.87 24.91
C SER A 16 -1.42 -7.87 23.44
N ASP A 17 -2.36 -8.71 23.01
CA ASP A 17 -2.71 -8.87 21.61
C ASP A 17 -3.50 -7.66 21.10
N LEU A 18 -3.26 -7.30 19.84
CA LEU A 18 -4.15 -6.43 19.11
C LEU A 18 -5.39 -7.21 18.67
N SER A 19 -6.56 -6.61 18.83
CA SER A 19 -7.79 -7.19 18.30
C SER A 19 -8.64 -6.12 17.62
N PHE A 20 -9.30 -6.50 16.54
CA PHE A 20 -10.23 -5.64 15.82
C PHE A 20 -11.31 -6.50 15.16
N SER A 21 -12.44 -5.89 14.80
CA SER A 21 -13.51 -6.52 14.04
C SER A 21 -13.44 -6.11 12.58
N SER A 22 -13.53 -7.09 11.69
CA SER A 22 -13.64 -6.91 10.25
C SER A 22 -14.48 -8.06 9.69
N GLY A 23 -15.80 -8.04 10.01
CA GLY A 23 -16.70 -9.21 9.88
C GLY A 23 -16.54 -10.16 11.07
N ASP A 24 -15.38 -10.81 11.19
CA ASP A 24 -15.00 -11.65 12.33
C ASP A 24 -14.08 -10.91 13.30
N GLN A 25 -13.90 -11.49 14.50
CA GLN A 25 -12.90 -11.00 15.44
C GLN A 25 -11.50 -11.48 15.01
N VAL A 26 -10.62 -10.54 14.66
CA VAL A 26 -9.24 -10.81 14.30
C VAL A 26 -8.33 -10.51 15.48
N ILE A 27 -7.42 -11.42 15.79
CA ILE A 27 -6.35 -11.27 16.76
C ILE A 27 -5.03 -11.19 16.01
N ALA A 28 -4.22 -10.18 16.34
CA ALA A 28 -2.90 -10.00 15.75
C ALA A 28 -1.84 -9.97 16.84
N ARG A 29 -0.79 -10.78 16.68
CA ARG A 29 0.31 -10.92 17.61
C ARG A 29 1.65 -10.97 16.88
N ASP A 30 2.66 -10.30 17.44
CA ASP A 30 4.05 -10.53 17.06
C ASP A 30 4.53 -11.84 17.68
N LEU A 31 5.22 -12.67 16.90
CA LEU A 31 5.99 -13.78 17.44
C LEU A 31 7.23 -13.23 18.15
N LEU A 32 7.47 -13.69 19.37
CA LEU A 32 8.68 -13.38 20.12
C LEU A 32 9.86 -14.22 19.56
N GLU A 33 11.09 -13.76 19.78
CA GLU A 33 12.30 -14.43 19.24
C GLU A 33 12.47 -15.87 19.75
N ASP A 34 11.96 -16.16 20.95
CA ASP A 34 11.99 -17.47 21.62
C ASP A 34 10.70 -18.29 21.41
N GLU A 35 9.72 -17.75 20.71
CA GLU A 35 8.43 -18.41 20.47
C GLU A 35 8.54 -19.34 19.25
N SER A 36 8.30 -20.63 19.45
CA SER A 36 8.31 -21.61 18.37
C SER A 36 7.07 -21.48 17.48
N ILE A 37 7.26 -21.66 16.17
CA ILE A 37 6.15 -21.77 15.24
C ILE A 37 5.38 -23.06 15.55
N PRO A 38 4.04 -23.00 15.73
CA PRO A 38 3.25 -24.20 15.97
C PRO A 38 3.41 -25.24 14.85
N GLU A 39 3.34 -26.51 15.21
CA GLU A 39 3.41 -27.61 14.23
C GLU A 39 2.32 -27.45 13.15
N GLY A 40 2.68 -27.69 11.90
CA GLY A 40 1.79 -27.53 10.75
C GLY A 40 1.64 -26.09 10.23
N PHE A 41 2.31 -25.09 10.84
CA PHE A 41 2.29 -23.70 10.38
C PHE A 41 3.65 -23.23 9.89
N GLN A 42 3.64 -22.23 9.02
CA GLN A 42 4.84 -21.61 8.46
C GLN A 42 4.70 -20.09 8.37
N LEU A 43 5.82 -19.38 8.40
CA LEU A 43 5.89 -17.96 8.10
C LEU A 43 5.87 -17.76 6.58
N VAL A 44 4.93 -16.96 6.11
CA VAL A 44 4.81 -16.63 4.69
C VAL A 44 4.76 -15.12 4.54
N PRO A 45 5.56 -14.52 3.64
CA PRO A 45 5.46 -13.11 3.31
C PRO A 45 4.06 -12.78 2.80
N ILE A 46 3.44 -11.71 3.32
CA ILE A 46 2.06 -11.32 2.93
C ILE A 46 1.91 -11.11 1.42
N ARG A 47 2.99 -10.70 0.71
CA ARG A 47 2.97 -10.57 -0.76
C ARG A 47 2.62 -11.86 -1.49
N GLN A 48 3.00 -13.01 -0.95
CA GLN A 48 2.69 -14.32 -1.55
C GLN A 48 1.21 -14.68 -1.37
N LEU A 49 0.54 -14.09 -0.39
CA LEU A 49 -0.87 -14.34 -0.09
C LEU A 49 -1.83 -13.51 -0.94
N LEU A 50 -1.34 -12.50 -1.65
CA LEU A 50 -2.13 -11.65 -2.56
C LEU A 50 -2.87 -12.45 -3.65
N GLN A 51 -2.32 -13.60 -4.08
CA GLN A 51 -2.89 -14.42 -5.13
C GLN A 51 -3.69 -15.61 -4.61
N VAL A 52 -3.64 -15.87 -3.30
CA VAL A 52 -4.22 -17.07 -2.68
C VAL A 52 -5.45 -16.71 -1.83
N TRP A 53 -5.38 -15.59 -1.11
CA TRP A 53 -6.43 -15.15 -0.22
C TRP A 53 -7.50 -14.33 -0.94
N ASN A 54 -8.74 -14.44 -0.46
CA ASN A 54 -9.78 -13.51 -0.88
C ASN A 54 -9.53 -12.10 -0.29
N THR A 55 -10.21 -11.10 -0.82
CA THR A 55 -10.06 -9.70 -0.44
C THR A 55 -10.20 -9.48 1.07
N GLN A 56 -11.19 -10.10 1.71
CA GLN A 56 -11.43 -9.95 3.16
C GLN A 56 -10.27 -10.49 4.00
N GLN A 57 -9.75 -11.68 3.69
CA GLN A 57 -8.62 -12.27 4.40
C GLN A 57 -7.36 -11.41 4.24
N PHE A 58 -7.11 -10.92 3.03
CA PHE A 58 -5.97 -10.06 2.76
C PHE A 58 -6.08 -8.71 3.49
N GLU A 59 -7.24 -8.08 3.51
CA GLU A 59 -7.49 -6.82 4.23
C GLU A 59 -7.31 -6.98 5.75
N GLN A 60 -7.78 -8.08 6.32
CA GLN A 60 -7.60 -8.40 7.74
C GLN A 60 -6.13 -8.53 8.09
N ALA A 61 -5.37 -9.32 7.33
CA ALA A 61 -3.93 -9.49 7.54
C ALA A 61 -3.14 -8.20 7.29
N SER A 62 -3.51 -7.44 6.26
CA SER A 62 -2.93 -6.14 5.96
C SER A 62 -3.06 -5.18 7.13
N ARG A 63 -4.26 -5.08 7.70
CA ARG A 63 -4.52 -4.25 8.88
C ARG A 63 -3.73 -4.74 10.10
N ALA A 64 -3.69 -6.06 10.31
CA ALA A 64 -2.94 -6.66 11.41
C ALA A 64 -1.46 -6.31 11.35
N ILE A 65 -0.82 -6.52 10.19
CA ILE A 65 0.61 -6.25 9.99
C ILE A 65 0.93 -4.76 10.19
N GLN A 66 0.14 -3.87 9.61
CA GLN A 66 0.34 -2.42 9.74
C GLN A 66 0.23 -1.95 11.19
N LEU A 67 -0.75 -2.45 11.95
CA LEU A 67 -0.92 -2.12 13.37
C LEU A 67 0.22 -2.69 14.24
N LEU A 68 0.67 -3.92 13.98
CA LEU A 68 1.81 -4.52 14.71
C LEU A 68 3.10 -3.76 14.40
N GLU A 69 3.38 -3.46 13.13
CA GLU A 69 4.57 -2.72 12.73
C GLU A 69 4.58 -1.30 13.32
N TRP A 70 3.45 -0.59 13.24
CA TRP A 70 3.31 0.70 13.87
C TRP A 70 3.59 0.63 15.37
N ARG A 71 3.03 -0.34 16.10
CA ARG A 71 3.25 -0.52 17.54
C ARG A 71 4.70 -0.80 17.88
N ARG A 72 5.40 -1.65 17.08
CA ARG A 72 6.84 -1.92 17.24
C ARG A 72 7.69 -0.66 17.07
N ASN A 73 7.34 0.18 16.11
CA ASN A 73 8.11 1.36 15.73
C ASN A 73 7.83 2.58 16.61
N HIS A 74 6.81 2.53 17.49
CA HIS A 74 6.42 3.65 18.33
C HIS A 74 6.54 3.35 19.84
N LYS A 75 7.47 2.49 20.21
CA LYS A 75 7.77 2.14 21.61
C LYS A 75 8.31 3.33 22.44
N PHE A 76 8.82 4.35 21.77
CA PHE A 76 9.33 5.56 22.39
C PHE A 76 8.65 6.80 21.80
N CYS A 77 8.45 7.79 22.67
CA CYS A 77 7.82 9.04 22.29
C CYS A 77 8.72 9.84 21.32
N SER A 78 8.20 10.21 20.15
CA SER A 78 8.93 11.01 19.19
C SER A 78 9.14 12.47 19.63
N HIS A 79 8.40 12.93 20.66
CA HIS A 79 8.55 14.29 21.22
C HIS A 79 9.59 14.37 22.34
N CYS A 80 9.61 13.41 23.31
CA CYS A 80 10.46 13.52 24.49
C CYS A 80 11.31 12.27 24.81
N GLY A 81 11.25 11.23 23.99
CA GLY A 81 12.08 10.02 24.11
C GLY A 81 11.64 9.02 25.18
N HIS A 82 10.66 9.33 26.05
CA HIS A 82 10.18 8.39 27.05
C HIS A 82 9.45 7.20 26.41
N LYS A 83 9.45 6.06 27.10
CA LYS A 83 8.70 4.87 26.70
C LYS A 83 7.20 5.17 26.65
N THR A 84 6.54 4.72 25.61
CA THR A 84 5.11 4.89 25.39
C THR A 84 4.31 3.71 25.92
N GLU A 85 3.02 3.93 26.14
CA GLU A 85 2.04 2.93 26.56
C GLU A 85 0.90 2.85 25.55
N VAL A 86 0.23 1.71 25.48
CA VAL A 86 -0.94 1.52 24.61
C VAL A 86 -2.12 2.31 25.19
N HIS A 87 -2.78 3.11 24.36
CA HIS A 87 -4.01 3.80 24.76
C HIS A 87 -5.14 2.78 25.01
N ALA A 88 -5.96 3.02 26.04
CA ALA A 88 -6.97 2.06 26.50
C ALA A 88 -8.08 1.76 25.46
N THR A 89 -8.44 2.74 24.64
CA THR A 89 -9.62 2.66 23.73
C THR A 89 -9.36 3.05 22.29
N GLN A 90 -8.16 3.54 21.96
CA GLN A 90 -7.80 3.98 20.60
C GLN A 90 -6.56 3.24 20.12
N TYR A 91 -6.39 3.17 18.80
CA TYR A 91 -5.11 2.80 18.22
C TYR A 91 -4.14 3.98 18.34
N ALA A 92 -3.60 4.17 19.54
CA ALA A 92 -2.63 5.20 19.85
C ALA A 92 -1.60 4.66 20.84
N MET A 93 -0.34 5.08 20.70
CA MET A 93 0.69 4.96 21.70
C MET A 93 0.79 6.31 22.43
N VAL A 94 0.68 6.31 23.74
CA VAL A 94 0.64 7.51 24.57
C VAL A 94 1.91 7.62 25.41
N CYS A 95 2.48 8.80 25.47
CA CYS A 95 3.62 9.07 26.34
C CYS A 95 3.11 9.45 27.74
N PRO A 96 3.40 8.68 28.81
CA PRO A 96 2.99 9.02 30.18
C PRO A 96 3.70 10.25 30.73
N ALA A 97 4.86 10.63 30.17
CA ALA A 97 5.64 11.77 30.63
C ALA A 97 5.18 13.12 30.06
N CYS A 98 4.73 13.17 28.79
CA CYS A 98 4.36 14.44 28.15
C CYS A 98 2.95 14.44 27.53
N GLY A 99 2.22 13.35 27.58
CA GLY A 99 0.86 13.23 27.03
C GLY A 99 0.80 13.14 25.52
N TYR A 100 1.93 13.09 24.80
CA TYR A 100 1.95 13.04 23.34
C TYR A 100 1.36 11.71 22.82
N HIS A 101 0.45 11.80 21.83
CA HIS A 101 -0.19 10.66 21.21
C HIS A 101 0.43 10.38 19.84
N GLN A 102 0.77 9.14 19.58
CA GLN A 102 1.28 8.65 18.29
C GLN A 102 0.27 7.67 17.69
N TYR A 103 -0.36 8.09 16.59
CA TYR A 103 -1.33 7.28 15.87
C TYR A 103 -0.67 6.43 14.78
N PRO A 104 -1.34 5.36 14.28
CA PRO A 104 -0.88 4.63 13.11
C PRO A 104 -0.64 5.58 11.94
N ARG A 105 0.48 5.39 11.25
CA ARG A 105 0.79 6.17 10.05
C ARG A 105 0.13 5.53 8.84
N VAL A 106 -0.50 6.35 8.02
CA VAL A 106 -0.99 5.98 6.69
C VAL A 106 -0.36 6.96 5.71
N ASN A 107 0.43 6.45 4.75
CA ASN A 107 1.10 7.27 3.76
C ASN A 107 0.19 7.37 2.53
N PRO A 108 -0.34 8.57 2.19
CA PRO A 108 -1.11 8.76 0.99
C PRO A 108 -0.20 8.63 -0.24
N CYS A 109 -0.62 7.81 -1.21
CA CYS A 109 0.10 7.58 -2.45
C CYS A 109 -0.90 7.66 -3.61
N VAL A 110 -0.71 8.60 -4.52
CA VAL A 110 -1.55 8.70 -5.71
C VAL A 110 -1.13 7.66 -6.74
N ILE A 111 -2.09 7.14 -7.50
CA ILE A 111 -1.87 6.25 -8.63
C ILE A 111 -2.78 6.67 -9.77
N THR A 112 -2.26 6.82 -10.98
CA THR A 112 -2.99 7.49 -12.05
C THR A 112 -3.02 6.66 -13.33
N VAL A 113 -4.23 6.32 -13.82
CA VAL A 113 -4.41 5.85 -15.20
C VAL A 113 -4.49 7.07 -16.12
N ILE A 114 -3.55 7.14 -17.07
CA ILE A 114 -3.41 8.26 -17.99
C ILE A 114 -3.76 7.79 -19.38
N THR A 115 -4.84 8.33 -19.96
CA THR A 115 -5.30 7.95 -21.30
C THR A 115 -4.92 8.99 -22.35
N ARG A 116 -4.64 8.52 -23.58
CA ARG A 116 -4.49 9.35 -24.77
C ARG A 116 -5.52 8.93 -25.81
N GLY A 117 -6.51 9.79 -26.02
CA GLY A 117 -7.69 9.39 -26.80
C GLY A 117 -8.53 8.34 -26.05
N GLU A 118 -9.19 7.48 -26.83
CA GLU A 118 -10.10 6.45 -26.28
C GLU A 118 -9.44 5.07 -26.19
N ASP A 119 -8.30 4.86 -26.84
CA ASP A 119 -7.71 3.56 -27.09
C ASP A 119 -6.31 3.34 -26.53
N GLU A 120 -5.68 4.35 -25.92
CA GLU A 120 -4.31 4.25 -25.41
C GLU A 120 -4.20 4.60 -23.92
N VAL A 121 -3.34 3.88 -23.23
CA VAL A 121 -2.97 4.12 -21.82
C VAL A 121 -1.46 4.22 -21.68
N LEU A 122 -1.00 5.19 -20.88
CA LEU A 122 0.41 5.33 -20.51
C LEU A 122 0.74 4.31 -19.43
N LEU A 123 1.68 3.45 -19.68
CA LEU A 123 2.23 2.51 -18.72
C LEU A 123 3.73 2.69 -18.61
N ALA A 124 4.25 2.49 -17.41
CA ALA A 124 5.67 2.64 -17.09
C ALA A 124 6.21 1.39 -16.38
N ARG A 125 7.48 1.10 -16.58
CA ARG A 125 8.21 0.04 -15.91
C ARG A 125 9.20 0.63 -14.92
N ASN A 126 9.01 0.33 -13.64
CA ASN A 126 9.88 0.81 -12.58
C ASN A 126 11.29 0.20 -12.71
N ALA A 127 12.32 1.03 -12.60
CA ALA A 127 13.73 0.64 -12.73
C ALA A 127 14.20 -0.36 -11.65
N ARG A 128 13.59 -0.35 -10.48
CA ARG A 128 13.90 -1.25 -9.36
C ARG A 128 13.19 -2.60 -9.45
N ASN A 129 12.21 -2.74 -10.35
CA ASN A 129 11.49 -3.99 -10.52
C ASN A 129 12.26 -4.92 -11.47
N LYS A 130 12.62 -6.12 -11.00
CA LYS A 130 13.31 -7.14 -11.80
C LYS A 130 12.41 -7.82 -12.84
N LEU A 131 11.09 -7.76 -12.62
CA LEU A 131 10.11 -8.33 -13.57
C LEU A 131 9.74 -7.30 -14.64
N PRO A 132 9.50 -7.73 -15.88
CA PRO A 132 9.13 -6.84 -16.98
C PRO A 132 7.65 -6.42 -16.92
N ILE A 133 7.17 -6.07 -15.74
CA ILE A 133 5.77 -5.69 -15.49
C ILE A 133 5.65 -4.18 -15.63
N TYR A 134 4.72 -3.75 -16.45
CA TYR A 134 4.35 -2.35 -16.62
C TYR A 134 3.19 -2.00 -15.68
N GLY A 135 3.28 -0.86 -15.04
CA GLY A 135 2.28 -0.35 -14.11
C GLY A 135 1.86 1.08 -14.44
N LEU A 136 1.05 1.63 -13.57
CA LEU A 136 0.63 3.03 -13.61
C LEU A 136 1.66 3.90 -12.87
N ILE A 137 1.72 5.18 -13.22
CA ILE A 137 2.48 6.20 -12.48
C ILE A 137 1.90 6.33 -11.08
N ALA A 138 2.76 6.30 -10.06
CA ALA A 138 2.34 6.35 -8.68
C ALA A 138 3.42 6.91 -7.76
N GLY A 139 3.06 7.87 -6.90
CA GLY A 139 3.98 8.45 -5.95
C GLY A 139 3.33 9.00 -4.69
N PHE A 140 4.16 9.36 -3.72
CA PHE A 140 3.69 9.86 -2.43
C PHE A 140 3.27 11.32 -2.49
N VAL A 141 2.21 11.63 -1.74
CA VAL A 141 1.78 13.01 -1.52
C VAL A 141 2.76 13.70 -0.57
N GLU A 142 3.26 14.86 -0.95
CA GLU A 142 4.15 15.67 -0.13
C GLU A 142 3.40 16.61 0.82
N VAL A 143 4.12 17.11 1.82
CA VAL A 143 3.55 18.04 2.81
C VAL A 143 3.13 19.35 2.13
N GLY A 144 1.86 19.72 2.29
CA GLY A 144 1.29 20.94 1.73
C GLY A 144 0.72 20.80 0.32
N GLU A 145 0.78 19.61 -0.25
CA GLU A 145 0.28 19.27 -1.58
C GLU A 145 -1.16 18.77 -1.53
N THR A 146 -1.97 19.14 -2.52
CA THR A 146 -3.25 18.45 -2.78
C THR A 146 -3.02 17.15 -3.56
N LEU A 147 -4.00 16.26 -3.58
CA LEU A 147 -3.89 14.99 -4.32
C LEU A 147 -3.72 15.24 -5.83
N GLU A 148 -4.42 16.23 -6.38
CA GLU A 148 -4.34 16.58 -7.79
C GLU A 148 -3.00 17.23 -8.15
N GLU A 149 -2.37 17.95 -7.23
CA GLU A 149 -1.01 18.47 -7.39
C GLU A 149 0.00 17.32 -7.39
N ALA A 150 -0.11 16.37 -6.46
CA ALA A 150 0.71 15.17 -6.42
C ALA A 150 0.61 14.36 -7.72
N VAL A 151 -0.61 14.15 -8.26
CA VAL A 151 -0.82 13.48 -9.55
C VAL A 151 -0.07 14.18 -10.69
N ARG A 152 -0.10 15.51 -10.75
CA ARG A 152 0.60 16.28 -11.80
C ARG A 152 2.12 16.22 -11.61
N ARG A 153 2.61 16.42 -10.39
CA ARG A 153 4.03 16.41 -10.07
C ARG A 153 4.66 15.06 -10.37
N GLU A 154 4.13 13.99 -9.81
CA GLU A 154 4.65 12.64 -10.02
C GLU A 154 4.67 12.25 -11.50
N THR A 155 3.59 12.56 -12.22
CA THR A 155 3.54 12.28 -13.66
C THR A 155 4.57 13.09 -14.44
N PHE A 156 4.77 14.35 -14.07
CA PHE A 156 5.76 15.19 -14.75
C PHE A 156 7.19 14.79 -14.41
N GLU A 157 7.48 14.48 -13.14
CA GLU A 157 8.78 14.03 -12.67
C GLU A 157 9.20 12.69 -13.28
N GLU A 158 8.31 11.69 -13.24
CA GLU A 158 8.64 10.35 -13.71
C GLU A 158 8.70 10.22 -15.24
N VAL A 159 7.80 10.92 -15.97
CA VAL A 159 7.63 10.70 -17.42
C VAL A 159 7.51 11.99 -18.26
N GLY A 160 7.57 13.19 -17.69
CA GLY A 160 7.62 14.48 -18.43
C GLY A 160 6.32 14.92 -19.07
N VAL A 161 5.20 14.22 -18.90
CA VAL A 161 3.94 14.55 -19.57
C VAL A 161 3.03 15.42 -18.70
N GLN A 162 2.17 16.22 -19.37
CA GLN A 162 1.17 17.08 -18.75
C GLN A 162 -0.21 16.41 -18.77
N LEU A 163 -1.01 16.71 -17.75
CA LEU A 163 -2.32 16.12 -17.53
C LEU A 163 -3.45 17.15 -17.51
N LYS A 164 -4.63 16.71 -17.95
CA LYS A 164 -5.92 17.41 -17.81
C LYS A 164 -6.99 16.45 -17.33
N ASN A 165 -8.15 16.98 -16.93
CA ASN A 165 -9.34 16.21 -16.55
C ASN A 165 -9.06 15.15 -15.47
N ILE A 166 -8.30 15.53 -14.41
CA ILE A 166 -7.98 14.65 -13.29
C ILE A 166 -9.23 14.39 -12.47
N GLN A 167 -9.55 13.10 -12.25
CA GLN A 167 -10.75 12.66 -11.53
C GLN A 167 -10.41 11.52 -10.57
N TYR A 168 -10.89 11.61 -9.33
CA TYR A 168 -10.80 10.52 -8.36
C TYR A 168 -11.66 9.32 -8.81
N LEU A 169 -11.13 8.12 -8.67
CA LEU A 169 -11.82 6.86 -8.98
C LEU A 169 -12.13 6.03 -7.74
N ALA A 170 -11.10 5.68 -6.98
CA ALA A 170 -11.19 4.75 -5.87
C ALA A 170 -9.99 4.88 -4.93
N SER A 171 -9.98 4.10 -3.84
CA SER A 171 -8.79 3.92 -3.01
C SER A 171 -8.65 2.48 -2.54
N GLN A 172 -7.41 2.06 -2.25
CA GLN A 172 -7.09 0.73 -1.74
C GLN A 172 -6.01 0.83 -0.65
N PRO A 173 -6.23 0.25 0.55
CA PRO A 173 -5.15 0.07 1.53
C PRO A 173 -4.06 -0.84 0.95
N TRP A 174 -2.79 -0.46 1.17
CA TRP A 174 -1.64 -1.18 0.63
C TRP A 174 -0.55 -1.34 1.71
N PRO A 175 -0.37 -2.56 2.28
CA PRO A 175 0.45 -2.79 3.48
C PRO A 175 1.95 -2.90 3.17
N PHE A 176 2.48 -2.04 2.30
CA PHE A 176 3.89 -2.08 1.91
C PHE A 176 4.52 -0.67 1.89
N PRO A 177 4.92 -0.14 3.06
CA PRO A 177 4.67 -0.68 4.41
C PRO A 177 3.30 -0.33 4.98
N SER A 178 2.76 0.86 4.75
CA SER A 178 1.48 1.35 5.28
C SER A 178 0.94 2.48 4.41
N ASN A 179 0.55 2.14 3.19
CA ASN A 179 0.09 3.11 2.19
C ASN A 179 -1.42 3.05 2.00
N LEU A 180 -1.99 4.18 1.61
CA LEU A 180 -3.31 4.28 1.01
C LEU A 180 -3.12 4.68 -0.45
N MET A 181 -3.36 3.74 -1.37
CA MET A 181 -3.37 4.04 -2.80
C MET A 181 -4.65 4.80 -3.14
N ILE A 182 -4.51 5.98 -3.75
CA ILE A 182 -5.61 6.88 -4.11
C ILE A 182 -5.60 7.00 -5.64
N ALA A 183 -6.58 6.36 -6.27
CA ALA A 183 -6.65 6.17 -7.71
C ALA A 183 -7.30 7.35 -8.43
N PHE A 184 -6.65 7.81 -9.47
CA PHE A 184 -7.11 8.87 -10.36
C PHE A 184 -7.12 8.43 -11.81
N LYS A 185 -8.08 8.94 -12.57
CA LYS A 185 -8.04 8.97 -14.04
C LYS A 185 -7.63 10.35 -14.48
N ALA A 186 -6.78 10.43 -15.50
CA ALA A 186 -6.41 11.67 -16.15
C ALA A 186 -6.25 11.47 -17.65
N GLU A 187 -6.34 12.56 -18.39
CA GLU A 187 -6.07 12.58 -19.83
C GLU A 187 -4.73 13.25 -20.10
N TYR A 188 -3.98 12.68 -21.04
CA TYR A 188 -2.78 13.31 -21.59
C TYR A 188 -3.12 14.67 -22.21
N ALA A 189 -2.38 15.71 -21.82
CA ALA A 189 -2.57 17.07 -22.31
C ALA A 189 -1.43 17.57 -23.21
N GLY A 190 -0.30 16.85 -23.20
CA GLY A 190 0.88 17.23 -23.99
C GLY A 190 2.19 16.88 -23.28
N GLY A 191 3.30 17.24 -23.92
CA GLY A 191 4.66 16.92 -23.47
C GLY A 191 5.23 15.67 -24.19
N GLU A 192 6.54 15.56 -24.21
CA GLU A 192 7.25 14.38 -24.71
C GLU A 192 7.61 13.50 -23.52
N ILE A 193 7.58 12.16 -23.69
CA ILE A 193 8.00 11.26 -22.64
C ILE A 193 9.49 11.46 -22.37
N GLN A 194 9.81 11.86 -21.15
CA GLN A 194 11.16 12.03 -20.63
C GLN A 194 11.26 11.26 -19.32
N LEU A 195 12.06 10.21 -19.33
CA LEU A 195 12.15 9.29 -18.18
C LEU A 195 13.06 9.86 -17.08
N GLN A 196 12.60 9.76 -15.83
CA GLN A 196 13.45 9.84 -14.67
C GLN A 196 14.14 8.48 -14.48
N GLU A 197 15.33 8.31 -15.04
CA GLU A 197 16.02 7.01 -15.17
C GLU A 197 16.30 6.30 -13.85
N GLU A 198 16.36 7.03 -12.72
CA GLU A 198 16.51 6.44 -11.39
C GLU A 198 15.27 5.67 -10.94
N GLU A 199 14.08 5.99 -11.45
CA GLU A 199 12.81 5.40 -11.04
C GLU A 199 12.11 4.65 -12.17
N ILE A 200 12.17 5.17 -13.40
CA ILE A 200 11.47 4.62 -14.56
C ILE A 200 12.48 4.12 -15.60
N HIS A 201 12.42 2.83 -15.89
CA HIS A 201 13.25 2.19 -16.90
C HIS A 201 12.71 2.37 -18.33
N ASP A 202 11.39 2.36 -18.48
CA ASP A 202 10.69 2.53 -19.76
C ASP A 202 9.27 3.04 -19.50
N ALA A 203 8.75 3.88 -20.40
CA ALA A 203 7.37 4.32 -20.39
C ALA A 203 6.90 4.62 -21.82
N GLN A 204 5.69 4.14 -22.13
CA GLN A 204 5.08 4.39 -23.44
C GLN A 204 3.55 4.27 -23.39
N PHE A 205 2.89 4.77 -24.42
CA PHE A 205 1.47 4.56 -24.61
C PHE A 205 1.23 3.21 -25.30
N PHE A 206 0.39 2.39 -24.66
CA PHE A 206 -0.05 1.10 -25.19
C PHE A 206 -1.52 1.16 -25.57
N LYS A 207 -1.90 0.47 -26.64
CA LYS A 207 -3.31 0.24 -26.95
C LYS A 207 -3.93 -0.73 -25.96
N PHE A 208 -5.18 -0.51 -25.58
CA PHE A 208 -5.89 -1.40 -24.64
C PHE A 208 -6.05 -2.84 -25.16
N ASP A 209 -5.97 -3.06 -26.49
CA ASP A 209 -5.99 -4.39 -27.12
C ASP A 209 -4.59 -5.02 -27.27
N GLN A 210 -3.51 -4.31 -26.88
CA GLN A 210 -2.11 -4.73 -27.01
C GLN A 210 -1.30 -4.40 -25.76
N LEU A 211 -1.86 -4.71 -24.60
CA LEU A 211 -1.19 -4.44 -23.31
C LEU A 211 0.02 -5.36 -23.10
N PRO A 212 1.09 -4.87 -22.48
CA PRO A 212 2.20 -5.69 -22.01
C PRO A 212 1.79 -6.49 -20.76
N ASP A 213 2.75 -7.16 -20.14
CA ASP A 213 2.54 -7.75 -18.81
C ASP A 213 2.23 -6.66 -17.79
N ILE A 214 1.05 -6.72 -17.18
CA ILE A 214 0.54 -5.77 -16.17
C ILE A 214 0.39 -6.43 -14.79
N PRO A 215 0.20 -5.66 -13.69
CA PRO A 215 0.00 -6.24 -12.36
C PRO A 215 -1.15 -7.25 -12.31
N PHE A 216 -1.07 -8.17 -11.34
CA PHE A 216 -2.05 -9.23 -11.15
C PHE A 216 -3.46 -8.70 -10.79
N LYS A 217 -4.48 -9.54 -11.00
CA LYS A 217 -5.86 -9.31 -10.55
C LYS A 217 -5.90 -8.94 -9.06
N ASP A 218 -6.89 -8.17 -8.65
CA ASP A 218 -7.10 -7.67 -7.28
C ASP A 218 -6.12 -6.55 -6.81
N ASN A 219 -5.20 -6.13 -7.68
CA ASN A 219 -4.45 -4.89 -7.50
C ASN A 219 -5.23 -3.73 -8.13
N ILE A 220 -5.29 -2.59 -7.43
CA ILE A 220 -5.99 -1.39 -7.92
C ILE A 220 -5.48 -0.95 -9.30
N ALA A 221 -4.18 -1.07 -9.58
CA ALA A 221 -3.61 -0.74 -10.89
C ALA A 221 -4.20 -1.62 -12.00
N HIS A 222 -4.35 -2.93 -11.77
CA HIS A 222 -4.98 -3.82 -12.74
C HIS A 222 -6.43 -3.42 -13.01
N ALA A 223 -7.20 -3.16 -11.95
CA ALA A 223 -8.60 -2.73 -12.09
C ALA A 223 -8.73 -1.44 -12.91
N MET A 224 -7.82 -0.46 -12.68
CA MET A 224 -7.80 0.81 -13.42
C MET A 224 -7.41 0.68 -14.88
N ILE A 225 -6.54 -0.28 -15.22
CA ILE A 225 -6.09 -0.50 -16.61
C ILE A 225 -7.18 -1.23 -17.42
N MET A 226 -7.96 -2.12 -16.76
CA MET A 226 -8.94 -2.99 -17.42
C MET A 226 -10.34 -2.40 -17.51
N HIS A 227 -10.60 -1.21 -16.92
CA HIS A 227 -11.89 -0.50 -16.90
C HIS A 227 -11.78 0.94 -17.43
#